data_fad24468a69dc1241bfe51bbca9c630b
#
_entry.id   fad24468a69dc1241bfe51bbca9c630b
#
_cell.length_a   1.000
_cell.length_b   1.000
_cell.length_c   1.000
_cell.angle_alpha   90.00
_cell.angle_beta   90.00
_cell.angle_gamma   90.00
#
_symmetry.space_group_name_H-M   'P 1'
#
loop_
_entity.id
_entity.type
_entity.pdbx_description
1 polymer ?
#
loop_
_entity_poly.entity_id
_entity_poly.type
_entity_poly.pdbx_seq_one_letter_code
_entity_poly.pdbx_strand_id
1 'polypeptide(L)'
;EGTIVSTRTRAGIRDVRRATGSAITDKPLVVLIDQGSASASEILSGALQDNSRAQLVGQKTFGKGLVQAVRGLADGSGLTVTIAKYLTPKGTDIHKNGIQPDIEAAMSKQEIKNFSVEDLGTQKDSQYLTAEGTLMNQLKIQAGTTYQPGRANLSYALQ
;
A
#
# COMPACT_ATOMS: atom_id res chain seq x y z
N GLU A 1 -15.10 -4.18 6.64
CA GLU A 1 -14.86 -4.03 8.09
C GLU A 1 -13.54 -4.68 8.47
N GLY A 2 -12.84 -4.15 9.49
CA GLY A 2 -11.59 -4.74 9.96
C GLY A 2 -10.74 -3.76 10.76
N THR A 3 -9.65 -4.28 11.32
CA THR A 3 -8.62 -3.44 11.94
C THR A 3 -7.83 -2.72 10.85
N ILE A 4 -7.54 -1.45 11.07
CA ILE A 4 -6.70 -0.64 10.17
C ILE A 4 -5.25 -0.67 10.67
N VAL A 5 -5.04 -0.35 11.93
CA VAL A 5 -3.72 -0.23 12.54
C VAL A 5 -3.84 -0.33 14.05
N SER A 6 -2.78 -0.80 14.70
CA SER A 6 -2.64 -0.66 16.15
C SER A 6 -1.33 0.05 16.50
N THR A 7 -1.28 0.65 17.69
CA THR A 7 -0.04 1.22 18.22
C THR A 7 0.45 0.40 19.42
N ARG A 8 1.76 0.18 19.48
CA ARG A 8 2.42 -0.52 20.59
C ARG A 8 3.42 0.40 21.27
N THR A 9 3.27 0.54 22.58
CA THR A 9 4.22 1.22 23.47
C THR A 9 5.03 0.17 24.23
N ARG A 10 5.91 0.61 25.16
CA ARG A 10 6.60 -0.29 26.09
C ARG A 10 5.64 -1.08 27.01
N ALA A 11 4.47 -0.49 27.30
CA ALA A 11 3.45 -1.11 28.15
C ALA A 11 2.48 -2.04 27.39
N GLY A 12 2.71 -2.28 26.10
CA GLY A 12 1.89 -3.13 25.26
C GLY A 12 1.08 -2.36 24.21
N ILE A 13 0.08 -3.03 23.62
CA ILE A 13 -0.83 -2.42 22.64
C ILE A 13 -1.72 -1.39 23.35
N ARG A 14 -1.78 -0.18 22.80
CA ARG A 14 -2.50 0.95 23.40
C ARG A 14 -3.77 1.31 22.65
N ASP A 15 -3.68 1.41 21.34
CA ASP A 15 -4.77 1.93 20.52
C ASP A 15 -4.95 1.02 19.30
N VAL A 16 -6.21 0.68 19.00
CA VAL A 16 -6.58 -0.12 17.84
C VAL A 16 -7.60 0.66 17.04
N ARG A 17 -7.24 1.05 15.84
CA ARG A 17 -8.14 1.73 14.91
C ARG A 17 -8.81 0.70 14.00
N ARG A 18 -10.13 0.81 13.90
CA ARG A 18 -10.96 -0.05 13.06
C ARG A 18 -11.70 0.76 12.00
N ALA A 19 -11.98 0.12 10.88
CA ALA A 19 -12.84 0.70 9.86
C ALA A 19 -14.27 0.84 10.40
N THR A 20 -14.89 1.99 10.13
CA THR A 20 -16.26 2.32 10.50
C THR A 20 -17.07 2.59 9.24
N GLY A 21 -18.33 2.23 9.24
CA GLY A 21 -19.25 2.45 8.12
C GLY A 21 -19.18 1.34 7.07
N SER A 22 -19.93 1.55 5.99
CA SER A 22 -20.02 0.62 4.87
C SER A 22 -18.84 0.76 3.91
N ALA A 23 -18.48 -0.32 3.24
CA ALA A 23 -17.52 -0.25 2.15
C ALA A 23 -18.08 0.59 0.98
N ILE A 24 -17.23 1.44 0.40
CA ILE A 24 -17.61 2.25 -0.77
C ILE A 24 -17.79 1.34 -2.00
N THR A 25 -17.01 0.27 -2.08
CA THR A 25 -17.05 -0.71 -3.16
C THR A 25 -16.54 -2.07 -2.68
N ASP A 26 -17.08 -3.12 -3.28
CA ASP A 26 -16.65 -4.51 -3.14
C ASP A 26 -15.84 -5.02 -4.35
N LYS A 27 -15.68 -4.17 -5.38
CA LYS A 27 -14.91 -4.51 -6.58
C LYS A 27 -13.47 -4.88 -6.22
N PRO A 28 -12.81 -5.74 -7.00
CA PRO A 28 -11.39 -6.03 -6.84
C PRO A 28 -10.54 -4.75 -6.78
N LEU A 29 -9.50 -4.79 -5.99
CA LEU A 29 -8.61 -3.66 -5.76
C LEU A 29 -7.16 -4.14 -5.78
N VAL A 30 -6.34 -3.45 -6.55
CA VAL A 30 -4.88 -3.59 -6.55
C VAL A 30 -4.26 -2.26 -6.14
N VAL A 31 -3.24 -2.29 -5.31
CA VAL A 31 -2.54 -1.09 -4.83
C VAL A 31 -1.07 -1.18 -5.25
N LEU A 32 -0.61 -0.14 -5.94
CA LEU A 32 0.79 0.03 -6.27
C LEU A 32 1.55 0.59 -5.06
N ILE A 33 2.66 -0.05 -4.72
CA ILE A 33 3.56 0.37 -3.65
C ILE A 33 5.01 0.33 -4.12
N ASP A 34 5.83 1.19 -3.53
CA ASP A 34 7.25 1.26 -3.81
C ASP A 34 8.06 1.67 -2.57
N GLN A 35 9.37 1.76 -2.72
CA GLN A 35 10.28 2.19 -1.66
C GLN A 35 10.09 3.65 -1.19
N GLY A 36 9.35 4.48 -1.93
CA GLY A 36 8.93 5.83 -1.55
C GLY A 36 7.65 5.85 -0.74
N SER A 37 6.87 4.77 -0.77
CA SER A 37 5.63 4.63 0.00
C SER A 37 5.95 4.52 1.49
N ALA A 38 5.46 5.47 2.30
CA ALA A 38 5.84 5.60 3.70
C ALA A 38 4.69 6.02 4.62
N SER A 39 4.80 5.72 5.93
CA SER A 39 3.92 6.23 6.98
C SER A 39 2.44 5.88 6.77
N ALA A 40 1.56 6.86 6.51
CA ALA A 40 0.13 6.64 6.29
C ALA A 40 -0.15 5.71 5.09
N SER A 41 0.66 5.77 4.03
CA SER A 41 0.56 4.86 2.90
C SER A 41 0.85 3.42 3.31
N GLU A 42 1.79 3.20 4.23
CA GLU A 42 2.11 1.86 4.75
C GLU A 42 1.00 1.34 5.67
N ILE A 43 0.39 2.21 6.48
CA ILE A 43 -0.78 1.88 7.30
C ILE A 43 -1.94 1.44 6.40
N LEU A 44 -2.23 2.20 5.33
CA LEU A 44 -3.30 1.88 4.39
C LEU A 44 -3.01 0.57 3.65
N SER A 45 -1.83 0.43 3.08
CA SER A 45 -1.42 -0.76 2.32
C SER A 45 -1.46 -2.01 3.20
N GLY A 46 -0.86 -1.96 4.40
CA GLY A 46 -0.87 -3.06 5.35
C GLY A 46 -2.29 -3.42 5.83
N ALA A 47 -3.16 -2.41 6.02
CA ALA A 47 -4.55 -2.67 6.38
C ALA A 47 -5.31 -3.40 5.26
N LEU A 48 -5.14 -2.97 4.02
CA LEU A 48 -5.81 -3.57 2.87
C LEU A 48 -5.31 -5.00 2.61
N GLN A 49 -3.99 -5.22 2.71
CA GLN A 49 -3.36 -6.53 2.55
C GLN A 49 -3.80 -7.50 3.64
N ASP A 50 -3.63 -7.13 4.90
CA ASP A 50 -3.89 -8.01 6.05
C ASP A 50 -5.36 -8.40 6.19
N ASN A 51 -6.28 -7.53 5.75
CA ASN A 51 -7.71 -7.82 5.66
C ASN A 51 -8.11 -8.50 4.33
N SER A 52 -7.15 -8.87 3.49
CA SER A 52 -7.41 -9.51 2.17
C SER A 52 -8.34 -8.69 1.28
N ARG A 53 -8.31 -7.34 1.42
CA ARG A 53 -9.17 -6.44 0.66
C ARG A 53 -8.54 -6.04 -0.68
N ALA A 54 -7.21 -5.99 -0.76
CA ALA A 54 -6.46 -5.68 -1.95
C ALA A 54 -5.20 -6.54 -2.06
N GLN A 55 -4.71 -6.73 -3.29
CA GLN A 55 -3.35 -7.20 -3.53
C GLN A 55 -2.43 -6.00 -3.72
N LEU A 56 -1.23 -6.11 -3.16
CA LEU A 56 -0.18 -5.10 -3.31
C LEU A 56 0.78 -5.52 -4.42
N VAL A 57 1.04 -4.62 -5.34
CA VAL A 57 1.96 -4.82 -6.47
C VAL A 57 3.07 -3.78 -6.42
N GLY A 58 4.30 -4.18 -6.66
CA GLY A 58 5.42 -3.25 -6.74
C GLY A 58 6.64 -3.67 -5.95
N GLN A 59 7.12 -2.80 -5.07
CA GLN A 59 8.32 -3.04 -4.26
C GLN A 59 8.02 -2.79 -2.79
N LYS A 60 8.88 -3.38 -1.93
CA LYS A 60 8.83 -3.16 -0.49
C LYS A 60 8.83 -1.67 -0.14
N THR A 61 7.97 -1.26 0.78
CA THR A 61 7.84 0.13 1.22
C THR A 61 8.98 0.57 2.17
N PHE A 62 9.01 1.85 2.50
CA PHE A 62 10.10 2.50 3.23
C PHE A 62 10.30 1.96 4.66
N GLY A 63 9.25 1.73 5.42
CA GLY A 63 9.33 1.30 6.83
C GLY A 63 9.35 2.45 7.84
N LYS A 64 8.50 3.49 7.66
CA LYS A 64 8.34 4.61 8.60
C LYS A 64 7.20 4.34 9.59
N GLY A 65 7.45 3.48 10.58
CA GLY A 65 6.44 2.98 11.50
C GLY A 65 6.50 3.55 12.93
N LEU A 66 7.11 4.73 13.16
CA LEU A 66 7.22 5.33 14.48
C LEU A 66 6.16 6.42 14.70
N VAL A 67 5.60 6.42 15.92
CA VAL A 67 4.80 7.53 16.44
C VAL A 67 5.71 8.43 17.29
N GLN A 68 5.78 9.69 16.92
CA GLN A 68 6.61 10.68 17.59
C GLN A 68 5.76 11.81 18.19
N ALA A 69 6.09 12.20 19.41
CA ALA A 69 5.55 13.40 20.06
C ALA A 69 6.60 14.52 20.04
N VAL A 70 6.16 15.71 19.66
CA VAL A 70 7.00 16.91 19.74
C VAL A 70 6.70 17.61 21.07
N ARG A 71 7.73 17.92 21.83
CA ARG A 71 7.66 18.67 23.09
C ARG A 71 8.43 19.97 22.95
N GLY A 72 7.75 21.10 23.08
CA GLY A 72 8.42 22.40 23.19
C GLY A 72 9.18 22.53 24.51
N LEU A 73 10.35 23.15 24.46
CA LEU A 73 11.17 23.45 25.61
C LEU A 73 11.10 24.95 25.96
N ALA A 74 11.48 25.31 27.17
CA ALA A 74 11.36 26.68 27.67
C ALA A 74 12.22 27.71 26.91
N ASP A 75 13.27 27.27 26.26
CA ASP A 75 14.17 28.08 25.41
C ASP A 75 13.67 28.27 24.00
N GLY A 76 12.46 27.77 23.67
CA GLY A 76 11.88 27.83 22.31
C GLY A 76 12.32 26.68 21.39
N SER A 77 13.21 25.80 21.81
CA SER A 77 13.59 24.61 21.07
C SER A 77 12.53 23.50 21.20
N GLY A 78 12.67 22.43 20.44
CA GLY A 78 11.74 21.30 20.47
C GLY A 78 12.47 19.96 20.59
N LEU A 79 11.88 19.05 21.34
CA LEU A 79 12.33 17.68 21.48
C LEU A 79 11.34 16.73 20.81
N THR A 80 11.82 15.89 19.88
CA THR A 80 11.03 14.83 19.29
C THR A 80 11.31 13.50 19.99
N VAL A 81 10.27 12.90 20.57
CA VAL A 81 10.38 11.64 21.33
C VAL A 81 9.53 10.57 20.67
N THR A 82 10.12 9.41 20.39
CA THR A 82 9.36 8.24 19.95
C THR A 82 8.58 7.65 21.12
N ILE A 83 7.26 7.58 20.97
CA ILE A 83 6.32 7.13 22.02
C ILE A 83 5.66 5.79 21.73
N ALA A 84 5.56 5.39 20.45
CA ALA A 84 4.96 4.13 20.04
C ALA A 84 5.45 3.71 18.65
N LYS A 85 5.07 2.49 18.25
CA LYS A 85 5.24 1.94 16.91
C LYS A 85 3.88 1.58 16.32
N TYR A 86 3.75 1.72 15.00
CA TYR A 86 2.61 1.21 14.24
C TYR A 86 2.79 -0.27 13.94
N LEU A 87 1.71 -1.03 14.13
CA LEU A 87 1.58 -2.43 13.73
C LEU A 87 0.44 -2.58 12.74
N THR A 88 0.62 -3.44 11.75
CA THR A 88 -0.46 -3.84 10.84
C THR A 88 -1.54 -4.63 11.59
N PRO A 89 -2.71 -4.90 10.99
CA PRO A 89 -3.75 -5.73 11.61
C PRO A 89 -3.24 -7.08 12.11
N LYS A 90 -2.33 -7.73 11.40
CA LYS A 90 -1.72 -9.01 11.81
C LYS A 90 -0.57 -8.85 12.82
N GLY A 91 -0.27 -7.62 13.24
CA GLY A 91 0.74 -7.32 14.25
C GLY A 91 2.17 -7.13 13.73
N THR A 92 2.37 -7.01 12.42
CA THR A 92 3.67 -6.76 11.83
C THR A 92 4.14 -5.34 12.17
N ASP A 93 5.36 -5.20 12.70
CA ASP A 93 6.00 -3.92 12.97
C ASP A 93 6.44 -3.27 11.65
N ILE A 94 5.84 -2.14 11.30
CA ILE A 94 6.15 -1.40 10.06
C ILE A 94 7.56 -0.79 10.11
N HIS A 95 8.04 -0.41 11.31
CA HIS A 95 9.30 0.32 11.44
C HIS A 95 10.50 -0.49 10.98
N LYS A 96 11.24 0.02 9.99
CA LYS A 96 12.38 -0.59 9.28
C LYS A 96 12.05 -1.86 8.48
N ASN A 97 10.86 -2.44 8.66
CA ASN A 97 10.41 -3.61 7.92
C ASN A 97 9.65 -3.27 6.65
N GLY A 98 8.90 -2.15 6.66
CA GLY A 98 8.00 -1.81 5.56
C GLY A 98 6.88 -2.84 5.38
N ILE A 99 6.16 -2.68 4.28
CA ILE A 99 5.15 -3.62 3.79
C ILE A 99 5.71 -4.30 2.54
N GLN A 100 5.66 -5.62 2.49
CA GLN A 100 6.07 -6.38 1.31
C GLN A 100 4.90 -6.45 0.32
N PRO A 101 5.16 -6.31 -1.00
CA PRO A 101 4.12 -6.54 -2.00
C PRO A 101 3.74 -8.02 -2.06
N ASP A 102 2.50 -8.32 -2.48
CA ASP A 102 2.06 -9.68 -2.81
C ASP A 102 2.62 -10.13 -4.16
N ILE A 103 2.83 -9.17 -5.06
CA ILE A 103 3.42 -9.38 -6.39
C ILE A 103 4.56 -8.38 -6.57
N GLU A 104 5.76 -8.91 -6.68
CA GLU A 104 6.94 -8.09 -6.90
C GLU A 104 7.00 -7.59 -8.33
N ALA A 105 7.11 -6.27 -8.50
CA ALA A 105 7.22 -5.59 -9.79
C ALA A 105 8.21 -4.43 -9.66
N ALA A 106 9.47 -4.72 -9.90
CA ALA A 106 10.54 -3.73 -9.87
C ALA A 106 10.85 -3.25 -11.30
N MET A 107 10.93 -1.94 -11.49
CA MET A 107 11.50 -1.41 -12.72
C MET A 107 12.99 -1.71 -12.80
N SER A 108 13.47 -2.12 -13.96
CA SER A 108 14.90 -2.28 -14.22
C SER A 108 15.63 -0.92 -14.13
N LYS A 109 16.94 -0.96 -13.92
CA LYS A 109 17.76 0.28 -13.91
C LYS A 109 17.64 1.08 -15.21
N GLN A 110 17.45 0.40 -16.33
CA GLN A 110 17.30 1.04 -17.63
C GLN A 110 15.92 1.71 -17.77
N GLU A 111 14.86 1.07 -17.28
CA GLU A 111 13.52 1.67 -17.23
C GLU A 111 13.52 2.91 -16.36
N ILE A 112 14.03 2.84 -15.13
CA ILE A 112 14.12 3.98 -14.19
C ILE A 112 14.85 5.16 -14.84
N LYS A 113 15.97 4.91 -15.56
CA LYS A 113 16.75 5.97 -16.21
C LYS A 113 15.98 6.73 -17.28
N ASN A 114 15.07 6.04 -17.98
CA ASN A 114 14.29 6.57 -19.11
C ASN A 114 12.86 6.96 -18.71
N PHE A 115 12.47 6.74 -17.45
CA PHE A 115 11.12 6.94 -16.96
C PHE A 115 10.91 8.38 -16.51
N SER A 116 9.82 8.97 -16.94
CA SER A 116 9.38 10.30 -16.53
C SER A 116 8.05 10.25 -15.78
N VAL A 117 7.70 11.35 -15.12
CA VAL A 117 6.39 11.47 -14.44
C VAL A 117 5.22 11.31 -15.43
N GLU A 118 5.41 11.68 -16.69
CA GLU A 118 4.42 11.57 -17.75
C GLU A 118 4.17 10.10 -18.17
N ASP A 119 5.10 9.20 -17.87
CA ASP A 119 4.98 7.77 -18.17
C ASP A 119 4.17 7.01 -17.11
N LEU A 120 3.91 7.62 -15.94
CA LEU A 120 3.14 7.01 -14.86
C LEU A 120 1.73 6.60 -15.33
N GLY A 121 1.37 5.34 -15.08
CA GLY A 121 0.06 4.77 -15.45
C GLY A 121 -0.13 4.59 -16.96
N THR A 122 0.93 4.62 -17.74
CA THR A 122 0.89 4.38 -19.18
C THR A 122 1.46 3.01 -19.56
N GLN A 123 1.48 2.69 -20.86
CA GLN A 123 2.08 1.46 -21.39
C GLN A 123 3.62 1.39 -21.21
N LYS A 124 4.25 2.45 -20.74
CA LYS A 124 5.68 2.48 -20.41
C LYS A 124 5.94 2.18 -18.93
N ASP A 125 4.91 2.15 -18.11
CA ASP A 125 4.97 1.85 -16.68
C ASP A 125 4.80 0.35 -16.45
N SER A 126 5.89 -0.37 -16.33
CA SER A 126 5.86 -1.83 -16.14
C SER A 126 5.20 -2.26 -14.82
N GLN A 127 5.28 -1.42 -13.77
CA GLN A 127 4.58 -1.68 -12.50
C GLN A 127 3.07 -1.53 -12.66
N TYR A 128 2.63 -0.47 -13.34
CA TYR A 128 1.23 -0.26 -13.67
C TYR A 128 0.66 -1.41 -14.52
N LEU A 129 1.37 -1.84 -15.57
CA LEU A 129 0.94 -2.96 -16.41
C LEU A 129 0.80 -4.27 -15.64
N THR A 130 1.71 -4.51 -14.69
CA THR A 130 1.62 -5.67 -13.79
C THR A 130 0.39 -5.59 -12.89
N ALA A 131 0.10 -4.41 -12.34
CA ALA A 131 -1.06 -4.17 -11.49
C ALA A 131 -2.37 -4.27 -12.29
N GLU A 132 -2.44 -3.70 -13.50
CA GLU A 132 -3.58 -3.79 -14.41
C GLU A 132 -3.86 -5.25 -14.78
N GLY A 133 -2.84 -6.01 -15.17
CA GLY A 133 -2.96 -7.44 -15.49
C GLY A 133 -3.48 -8.25 -14.29
N THR A 134 -2.98 -7.95 -13.09
CA THR A 134 -3.44 -8.57 -11.84
C THR A 134 -4.91 -8.26 -11.59
N LEU A 135 -5.33 -7.00 -11.70
CA LEU A 135 -6.71 -6.57 -11.53
C LEU A 135 -7.64 -7.22 -12.56
N MET A 136 -7.22 -7.25 -13.82
CA MET A 136 -7.99 -7.87 -14.88
C MET A 136 -8.19 -9.38 -14.68
N ASN A 137 -7.19 -10.07 -14.13
CA ASN A 137 -7.32 -11.49 -13.78
C ASN A 137 -8.32 -11.69 -12.64
N GLN A 138 -8.31 -10.86 -11.60
CA GLN A 138 -9.30 -10.92 -10.51
C GLN A 138 -10.72 -10.70 -11.02
N LEU A 139 -10.92 -9.70 -11.88
CA LEU A 139 -12.23 -9.41 -12.49
C LEU A 139 -12.76 -10.58 -13.33
N LYS A 140 -11.89 -11.29 -14.04
CA LYS A 140 -12.26 -12.45 -14.86
C LYS A 140 -12.60 -13.68 -14.04
N ILE A 141 -11.87 -13.93 -12.96
CA ILE A 141 -12.20 -15.00 -12.02
C ILE A 141 -13.60 -14.77 -11.43
N GLN A 142 -13.95 -13.53 -11.06
CA GLN A 142 -15.28 -13.20 -10.57
C GLN A 142 -16.38 -13.38 -11.63
N ALA A 143 -16.06 -13.13 -12.92
CA ALA A 143 -17.01 -13.30 -14.03
C ALA A 143 -17.13 -14.75 -14.54
N GLY A 144 -16.38 -15.70 -13.96
CA GLY A 144 -16.39 -17.11 -14.40
C GLY A 144 -15.73 -17.35 -15.76
N THR A 145 -14.90 -16.41 -16.24
CA THR A 145 -14.26 -16.47 -17.56
C THR A 145 -12.76 -16.70 -17.43
N THR A 146 -12.25 -17.80 -17.98
CA THR A 146 -10.80 -18.05 -18.10
C THR A 146 -10.20 -17.12 -19.17
N TYR A 147 -9.21 -16.32 -18.78
CA TYR A 147 -8.53 -15.37 -19.67
C TYR A 147 -7.48 -16.03 -20.56
N GLN A 148 -7.49 -15.66 -21.84
CA GLN A 148 -6.34 -15.84 -22.75
C GLN A 148 -5.65 -14.47 -22.97
N PRO A 149 -4.33 -14.32 -22.73
CA PRO A 149 -3.62 -13.07 -22.98
C PRO A 149 -3.49 -12.84 -24.49
N GLY A 150 -4.03 -11.75 -25.00
CA GLY A 150 -3.81 -11.42 -26.40
C GLY A 150 -4.78 -10.50 -27.14
N ARG A 151 -5.58 -9.65 -26.47
CA ARG A 151 -6.21 -8.47 -27.13
C ARG A 151 -6.72 -7.49 -26.09
N ALA A 152 -6.03 -6.38 -25.92
CA ALA A 152 -6.55 -5.22 -25.18
C ALA A 152 -7.68 -4.57 -25.99
N ASN A 153 -8.91 -4.67 -25.51
CA ASN A 153 -10.03 -3.88 -26.01
C ASN A 153 -10.21 -2.67 -25.11
N LEU A 154 -9.71 -1.52 -25.57
CA LEU A 154 -9.73 -0.20 -24.93
C LEU A 154 -11.10 0.50 -24.91
N SER A 155 -12.22 -0.20 -25.02
CA SER A 155 -13.53 0.43 -25.24
C SER A 155 -14.39 0.68 -23.99
N TYR A 156 -13.87 0.51 -22.75
CA TYR A 156 -14.67 0.67 -21.52
C TYR A 156 -14.18 1.73 -20.53
N ALA A 157 -13.37 2.70 -20.97
CA ALA A 157 -12.86 3.74 -20.09
C ALA A 157 -13.62 5.08 -20.15
N LEU A 158 -14.73 5.20 -20.89
CA LEU A 158 -15.51 6.43 -21.00
C LEU A 158 -17.02 6.14 -21.00
N GLN A 159 -17.56 5.89 -19.83
CA GLN A 159 -18.98 6.19 -19.49
C GLN A 159 -19.09 6.46 -18.00
#